data_139f82358f11e010e49b81d4bcee749e
#
_entry.id   139f82358f11e010e49b81d4bcee749e
#
_cell.length_a   1.000
_cell.length_b   1.000
_cell.length_c   1.000
_cell.angle_alpha   90.00
_cell.angle_beta   90.00
_cell.angle_gamma   90.00
#
_symmetry.space_group_name_H-M   'P 1'
#
loop_
_entity.id
_entity.type
_entity.pdbx_description
1 polymer ?
#
loop_
_entity_poly.entity_id
_entity_poly.type
_entity_poly.pdbx_seq_one_letter_code
_entity_poly.pdbx_strand_id
1 'polypeptide(L)'
;NPVISLTSTAFASSASSSTFCEGEAITFTASSTSAIATYTFSVGGISQQVSTTNVFTPSPVLSTTVSVSVFAETAAGCTATETLDMFLNEITSSGTVGQVSATVCSGEVPPAFTNNASATGLGEITYQWQARTYGTAFANVLVSATTQLYTPTAGLTTTTFYRRLVYSNYGGKQCEESSNIVQIDIEDPPATGLQVSGGAVTAPATVTICVGESVTFNATGGGVEFLFYKDNNPLGVRSGSSNLATSALITGNRIKVESFSAAGCSSFSPEIVIQTVDNPVISLTSTAFASSASSS
;
A
#
# COMPACT_ATOMS: atom_id res chain seq x y z
N ASN A 1 31.03 4.90 55.81
CA ASN A 1 30.27 5.58 54.77
C ASN A 1 29.20 4.64 54.27
N PRO A 2 27.99 5.15 53.93
CA PRO A 2 26.96 4.33 53.33
C PRO A 2 27.44 3.78 51.98
N VAL A 3 27.01 2.57 51.64
CA VAL A 3 27.15 2.04 50.28
C VAL A 3 25.83 2.33 49.57
N ILE A 4 25.90 2.96 48.41
CA ILE A 4 24.74 3.33 47.62
C ILE A 4 24.84 2.71 46.19
N SER A 5 23.72 2.33 45.62
CA SER A 5 23.59 1.92 44.24
C SER A 5 22.48 2.72 43.58
N LEU A 6 22.61 2.99 42.27
CA LEU A 6 21.64 3.68 41.43
C LEU A 6 21.24 2.78 40.28
N THR A 7 19.94 2.57 40.12
CA THR A 7 19.35 1.81 39.01
C THR A 7 18.33 2.65 38.28
N SER A 8 18.00 2.28 37.03
CA SER A 8 16.96 2.92 36.24
C SER A 8 16.00 1.89 35.61
N THR A 9 14.83 2.33 35.17
CA THR A 9 13.89 1.51 34.39
C THR A 9 14.33 1.37 32.92
N ALA A 10 15.35 2.14 32.47
CA ALA A 10 15.93 2.01 31.15
C ALA A 10 16.69 0.67 30.99
N PHE A 11 16.98 0.30 29.75
CA PHE A 11 17.72 -0.93 29.48
C PHE A 11 19.15 -0.82 29.98
N ALA A 12 19.55 -1.71 30.93
CA ALA A 12 20.90 -1.74 31.47
C ALA A 12 21.88 -2.28 30.38
N SER A 13 22.77 -1.42 29.91
CA SER A 13 23.82 -1.78 28.93
C SER A 13 25.12 -2.22 29.61
N SER A 14 25.34 -1.81 30.88
CA SER A 14 26.41 -2.28 31.78
C SER A 14 26.03 -2.03 33.24
N ALA A 15 26.92 -2.34 34.17
CA ALA A 15 26.72 -2.08 35.62
C ALA A 15 26.57 -0.58 35.93
N SER A 16 27.18 0.29 35.15
CA SER A 16 27.19 1.76 35.35
C SER A 16 26.58 2.54 34.17
N SER A 17 25.91 1.86 33.25
CA SER A 17 25.28 2.53 32.09
C SER A 17 23.96 1.88 31.69
N SER A 18 23.05 2.71 31.18
CA SER A 18 21.77 2.30 30.64
C SER A 18 21.50 3.00 29.31
N THR A 19 20.74 2.35 28.43
CA THR A 19 20.34 2.90 27.12
C THR A 19 18.82 3.08 27.11
N PHE A 20 18.35 4.18 26.53
CA PHE A 20 16.93 4.54 26.46
C PHE A 20 16.55 5.09 25.09
N CYS A 21 15.26 5.04 24.76
CA CYS A 21 14.71 5.65 23.54
C CYS A 21 14.25 7.07 23.80
N GLU A 22 14.23 7.91 22.75
CA GLU A 22 13.67 9.26 22.84
C GLU A 22 12.22 9.21 23.34
N GLY A 23 11.89 10.14 24.26
CA GLY A 23 10.55 10.21 24.86
C GLY A 23 10.24 9.14 25.90
N GLU A 24 11.15 8.22 26.21
CA GLU A 24 10.94 7.19 27.22
C GLU A 24 10.93 7.81 28.63
N ALA A 25 9.87 7.53 29.40
CA ALA A 25 9.82 7.94 30.80
C ALA A 25 10.67 7.01 31.65
N ILE A 26 11.74 7.53 32.24
CA ILE A 26 12.70 6.76 33.02
C ILE A 26 12.57 7.12 34.49
N THR A 27 12.53 6.10 35.35
CA THR A 27 12.54 6.27 36.79
C THR A 27 13.86 5.73 37.34
N PHE A 28 14.51 6.52 38.19
CA PHE A 28 15.74 6.18 38.90
C PHE A 28 15.41 5.78 40.32
N THR A 29 16.07 4.75 40.80
CA THR A 29 15.92 4.28 42.20
C THR A 29 17.28 4.11 42.83
N ALA A 30 17.49 4.81 43.94
CA ALA A 30 18.67 4.65 44.79
C ALA A 30 18.39 3.60 45.86
N SER A 31 19.38 2.75 46.14
CA SER A 31 19.32 1.78 47.21
C SER A 31 20.56 1.93 48.12
N SER A 32 20.40 1.78 49.43
CA SER A 32 21.50 1.92 50.39
C SER A 32 21.42 0.84 51.46
N THR A 33 22.60 0.45 51.97
CA THR A 33 22.73 -0.44 53.14
C THR A 33 22.52 0.27 54.48
N SER A 34 22.47 1.62 54.44
CA SER A 34 22.31 2.47 55.65
C SER A 34 21.05 3.33 55.52
N ALA A 35 20.50 3.77 56.64
CA ALA A 35 19.39 4.73 56.63
C ALA A 35 19.88 6.09 56.10
N ILE A 36 19.29 6.54 55.02
CA ILE A 36 19.59 7.83 54.35
C ILE A 36 18.57 8.86 54.84
N ALA A 37 19.06 10.04 55.19
CA ALA A 37 18.23 11.19 55.57
C ALA A 37 17.82 12.01 54.37
N THR A 38 18.72 12.17 53.38
CA THR A 38 18.49 13.00 52.21
C THR A 38 19.12 12.38 50.97
N TYR A 39 18.35 12.36 49.87
CA TYR A 39 18.82 12.04 48.52
C TYR A 39 18.79 13.30 47.67
N THR A 40 19.88 13.58 46.95
CA THR A 40 19.97 14.62 45.91
C THR A 40 20.22 13.97 44.59
N PHE A 41 19.21 13.98 43.70
CA PHE A 41 19.36 13.52 42.33
C PHE A 41 19.76 14.66 41.43
N SER A 42 20.74 14.43 40.55
CA SER A 42 21.25 15.41 39.58
C SER A 42 21.30 14.80 38.20
N VAL A 43 20.99 15.64 37.17
CA VAL A 43 21.07 15.30 35.76
C VAL A 43 22.11 16.24 35.13
N GLY A 44 23.15 15.68 34.50
CA GLY A 44 24.25 16.47 33.91
C GLY A 44 24.96 17.35 34.97
N GLY A 45 25.02 16.92 36.23
CA GLY A 45 25.59 17.69 37.32
C GLY A 45 24.67 18.77 37.93
N ILE A 46 23.47 18.97 37.37
CA ILE A 46 22.48 19.93 37.90
C ILE A 46 21.50 19.22 38.82
N SER A 47 21.38 19.66 40.08
CA SER A 47 20.42 19.13 41.04
C SER A 47 18.98 19.34 40.53
N GLN A 48 18.21 18.24 40.49
CA GLN A 48 16.81 18.23 40.07
C GLN A 48 15.85 17.95 41.24
N GLN A 49 16.27 17.14 42.21
CA GLN A 49 15.46 16.76 43.34
C GLN A 49 16.31 16.61 44.59
N VAL A 50 15.85 17.20 45.69
CA VAL A 50 16.37 17.00 47.02
C VAL A 50 15.21 16.56 47.91
N SER A 51 15.26 15.34 48.45
CA SER A 51 14.12 14.77 49.18
C SER A 51 14.57 13.60 50.07
N THR A 52 13.65 13.11 50.87
CA THR A 52 13.80 11.86 51.64
C THR A 52 13.45 10.62 50.80
N THR A 53 12.87 10.83 49.60
CA THR A 53 12.52 9.71 48.71
C THR A 53 13.72 9.28 47.87
N ASN A 54 13.88 7.98 47.76
CA ASN A 54 14.95 7.35 46.97
C ASN A 54 14.60 7.12 45.50
N VAL A 55 13.51 7.74 45.01
CA VAL A 55 13.01 7.59 43.64
C VAL A 55 12.95 8.95 42.99
N PHE A 56 13.39 9.01 41.71
CA PHE A 56 13.41 10.23 40.89
C PHE A 56 12.97 9.92 39.45
N THR A 57 12.07 10.72 38.91
CA THR A 57 11.67 10.68 37.52
C THR A 57 11.87 12.07 36.92
N PRO A 58 12.78 12.25 35.93
CA PRO A 58 13.05 13.55 35.30
C PRO A 58 11.79 14.14 34.65
N SER A 59 11.61 15.45 34.84
CA SER A 59 10.58 16.21 34.14
C SER A 59 11.18 17.55 33.68
N PRO A 60 11.34 17.78 32.37
CA PRO A 60 10.97 16.90 31.24
C PRO A 60 11.78 15.58 31.20
N VAL A 61 11.30 14.62 30.40
CA VAL A 61 12.02 13.35 30.16
C VAL A 61 13.39 13.61 29.55
N LEU A 62 14.32 12.67 29.72
CA LEU A 62 15.64 12.77 29.11
C LEU A 62 15.55 12.75 27.60
N SER A 63 16.27 13.66 26.93
CA SER A 63 16.32 13.81 25.47
C SER A 63 17.73 13.80 24.90
N THR A 64 18.73 13.56 25.73
CA THR A 64 20.14 13.52 25.33
C THR A 64 20.89 12.49 26.16
N THR A 65 22.01 12.01 25.64
CA THR A 65 22.98 11.25 26.42
C THR A 65 23.49 12.10 27.58
N VAL A 66 23.35 11.61 28.80
CA VAL A 66 23.64 12.38 30.02
C VAL A 66 23.94 11.43 31.17
N SER A 67 24.76 11.88 32.14
CA SER A 67 24.98 11.17 33.43
C SER A 67 23.94 11.61 34.47
N VAL A 68 23.34 10.66 35.14
CA VAL A 68 22.46 10.87 36.31
C VAL A 68 23.15 10.40 37.55
N SER A 69 23.24 11.24 38.57
CA SER A 69 23.87 10.92 39.83
C SER A 69 22.92 11.08 41.02
N VAL A 70 23.16 10.29 42.05
CA VAL A 70 22.53 10.47 43.34
C VAL A 70 23.59 10.67 44.41
N PHE A 71 23.47 11.75 45.17
CA PHE A 71 24.19 12.02 46.40
C PHE A 71 23.27 11.67 47.58
N ALA A 72 23.76 10.87 48.49
CA ALA A 72 22.99 10.41 49.66
C ALA A 72 23.73 10.81 50.92
N GLU A 73 22.98 11.32 51.90
CA GLU A 73 23.50 11.74 53.22
C GLU A 73 22.70 11.11 54.34
N THR A 74 23.40 10.55 55.32
CA THR A 74 22.79 10.04 56.54
C THR A 74 22.54 11.15 57.54
N ALA A 75 21.72 10.92 58.60
CA ALA A 75 21.47 11.89 59.67
C ALA A 75 22.75 12.25 60.44
N ALA A 76 23.80 11.44 60.40
CA ALA A 76 25.10 11.68 61.02
C ALA A 76 26.09 12.44 60.10
N GLY A 77 25.66 12.86 58.89
CA GLY A 77 26.50 13.58 57.91
C GLY A 77 27.45 12.70 57.10
N CYS A 78 27.30 11.37 57.12
CA CYS A 78 28.07 10.49 56.26
C CYS A 78 27.45 10.47 54.85
N THR A 79 28.30 10.57 53.81
CA THR A 79 27.85 10.71 52.43
C THR A 79 28.35 9.60 51.53
N ALA A 80 27.61 9.38 50.42
CA ALA A 80 28.00 8.56 49.29
C ALA A 80 27.40 9.11 48.01
N THR A 81 28.04 8.86 46.88
CA THR A 81 27.57 9.26 45.55
C THR A 81 27.68 8.07 44.61
N GLU A 82 26.68 7.91 43.77
CA GLU A 82 26.65 6.94 42.66
C GLU A 82 26.20 7.62 41.38
N THR A 83 26.71 7.16 40.25
CA THR A 83 26.43 7.76 38.92
C THR A 83 26.08 6.65 37.93
N LEU A 84 25.08 6.91 37.11
CA LEU A 84 24.64 6.06 36.02
C LEU A 84 24.69 6.85 34.72
N ASP A 85 25.44 6.37 33.74
CA ASP A 85 25.49 6.98 32.41
C ASP A 85 24.29 6.54 31.56
N MET A 86 23.58 7.51 31.04
CA MET A 86 22.37 7.32 30.22
C MET A 86 22.68 7.62 28.78
N PHE A 87 22.60 6.60 27.90
CA PHE A 87 22.84 6.72 26.48
C PHE A 87 21.53 6.76 25.73
N LEU A 88 21.31 7.83 24.97
CA LEU A 88 20.19 7.94 24.07
C LEU A 88 20.41 7.02 22.84
N ASN A 89 19.42 6.18 22.53
CA ASN A 89 19.29 5.52 21.24
C ASN A 89 18.22 6.27 20.45
N GLU A 90 18.63 7.07 19.48
CA GLU A 90 17.77 7.95 18.70
C GLU A 90 17.65 7.43 17.26
N ILE A 91 16.42 7.47 16.73
CA ILE A 91 16.15 7.42 15.30
C ILE A 91 16.02 8.87 14.82
N THR A 92 17.08 9.41 14.20
CA THR A 92 17.10 10.81 13.74
C THR A 92 16.21 11.04 12.52
N SER A 93 15.90 9.98 11.79
CA SER A 93 14.91 9.98 10.70
C SER A 93 14.41 8.56 10.46
N SER A 94 13.09 8.38 10.43
CA SER A 94 12.46 7.12 10.01
C SER A 94 12.52 6.90 8.48
N GLY A 95 13.00 7.91 7.75
CA GLY A 95 13.03 7.90 6.30
C GLY A 95 11.64 8.00 5.68
N THR A 96 11.59 8.01 4.36
CA THR A 96 10.33 8.04 3.61
C THR A 96 10.31 6.99 2.52
N VAL A 97 9.13 6.42 2.32
CA VAL A 97 8.84 5.43 1.28
C VAL A 97 7.85 6.02 0.29
N GLY A 98 7.92 5.56 -0.97
CA GLY A 98 7.03 5.96 -2.04
C GLY A 98 6.50 4.76 -2.80
N GLN A 99 5.63 5.03 -3.79
CA GLN A 99 5.07 4.04 -4.70
C GLN A 99 5.21 4.49 -6.15
N VAL A 100 5.33 3.54 -7.06
CA VAL A 100 5.38 3.81 -8.51
C VAL A 100 3.98 4.09 -9.04
N SER A 101 2.96 3.40 -8.51
CA SER A 101 1.54 3.62 -8.85
C SER A 101 0.71 3.64 -7.58
N ALA A 102 -0.18 4.63 -7.46
CA ALA A 102 -1.12 4.75 -6.34
C ALA A 102 -2.37 3.86 -6.54
N THR A 103 -2.65 3.43 -7.77
CA THR A 103 -3.80 2.59 -8.12
C THR A 103 -3.34 1.38 -8.92
N VAL A 104 -3.85 0.20 -8.58
CA VAL A 104 -3.66 -1.05 -9.32
C VAL A 104 -5.00 -1.73 -9.56
N CYS A 105 -5.05 -2.58 -10.58
CA CYS A 105 -6.27 -3.33 -10.87
C CYS A 105 -6.50 -4.44 -9.84
N SER A 106 -7.76 -4.71 -9.55
CA SER A 106 -8.17 -5.77 -8.62
C SER A 106 -7.56 -7.11 -9.01
N GLY A 107 -6.85 -7.73 -8.07
CA GLY A 107 -6.12 -8.98 -8.27
C GLY A 107 -4.69 -8.83 -8.80
N GLU A 108 -4.26 -7.63 -9.18
CA GLU A 108 -2.87 -7.40 -9.61
C GLU A 108 -1.92 -7.17 -8.44
N VAL A 109 -0.67 -7.54 -8.66
CA VAL A 109 0.42 -7.33 -7.69
C VAL A 109 0.95 -5.91 -7.83
N PRO A 110 0.96 -5.10 -6.75
CA PRO A 110 1.54 -3.77 -6.80
C PRO A 110 3.02 -3.77 -7.17
N PRO A 111 3.52 -2.73 -7.85
CA PRO A 111 4.96 -2.56 -8.07
C PRO A 111 5.73 -2.46 -6.75
N ALA A 112 7.04 -2.68 -6.81
CA ALA A 112 7.94 -2.47 -5.68
C ALA A 112 7.86 -1.03 -5.16
N PHE A 113 7.90 -0.87 -3.84
CA PHE A 113 7.97 0.46 -3.23
C PHE A 113 9.35 1.09 -3.45
N THR A 114 9.38 2.42 -3.49
CA THR A 114 10.62 3.20 -3.60
C THR A 114 11.09 3.66 -2.22
N ASN A 115 12.40 3.81 -2.06
CA ASN A 115 12.99 4.45 -0.89
C ASN A 115 13.34 5.90 -1.26
N ASN A 116 12.48 6.84 -0.85
CA ASN A 116 12.65 8.25 -1.17
C ASN A 116 13.67 8.92 -0.22
N ALA A 117 13.72 8.46 1.03
CA ALA A 117 14.77 8.84 1.99
C ALA A 117 15.07 7.65 2.90
N SER A 118 16.35 7.43 3.18
CA SER A 118 16.80 6.39 4.09
C SER A 118 16.54 6.77 5.55
N ALA A 119 16.27 5.79 6.38
CA ALA A 119 16.27 5.98 7.82
C ALA A 119 17.69 6.17 8.35
N THR A 120 17.83 6.98 9.41
CA THR A 120 19.09 7.26 10.09
C THR A 120 18.88 7.23 11.62
N GLY A 121 19.92 6.84 12.35
CA GLY A 121 19.90 6.78 13.81
C GLY A 121 21.28 6.48 14.36
N LEU A 122 21.43 6.40 15.67
CA LEU A 122 22.70 6.14 16.34
C LEU A 122 23.08 4.65 16.32
N GLY A 123 22.09 3.75 16.30
CA GLY A 123 22.29 2.30 16.30
C GLY A 123 22.28 1.68 14.90
N GLU A 124 22.41 0.37 14.86
CA GLU A 124 22.21 -0.41 13.65
C GLU A 124 20.74 -0.30 13.22
N ILE A 125 20.50 0.18 11.99
CA ILE A 125 19.16 0.34 11.44
C ILE A 125 18.70 -0.95 10.77
N THR A 126 17.55 -1.45 11.23
CA THR A 126 16.84 -2.58 10.64
C THR A 126 15.38 -2.22 10.36
N TYR A 127 14.70 -3.03 9.56
CA TYR A 127 13.37 -2.71 9.06
C TYR A 127 12.40 -3.87 9.23
N GLN A 128 11.10 -3.55 9.24
CA GLN A 128 9.99 -4.50 9.08
C GLN A 128 8.83 -3.83 8.34
N TRP A 129 8.42 -4.40 7.22
CA TRP A 129 7.25 -3.90 6.49
C TRP A 129 5.96 -4.41 7.10
N GLN A 130 4.99 -3.51 7.14
CA GLN A 130 3.65 -3.75 7.65
C GLN A 130 2.61 -3.29 6.66
N ALA A 131 1.45 -3.97 6.67
CA ALA A 131 0.28 -3.59 5.89
C ALA A 131 -0.98 -3.65 6.75
N ARG A 132 -2.01 -2.92 6.30
CA ARG A 132 -3.37 -3.00 6.82
C ARG A 132 -4.38 -2.66 5.72
N THR A 133 -5.62 -3.11 5.87
CA THR A 133 -6.78 -2.62 5.14
C THR A 133 -7.59 -1.63 5.99
N TYR A 134 -8.68 -1.08 5.46
CA TYR A 134 -9.58 -0.23 6.26
C TYR A 134 -10.10 -0.98 7.49
N GLY A 135 -10.11 -0.31 8.63
CA GLY A 135 -10.65 -0.84 9.89
C GLY A 135 -9.77 -1.90 10.58
N THR A 136 -8.60 -2.23 10.04
CA THR A 136 -7.67 -3.18 10.67
C THR A 136 -6.41 -2.50 11.21
N ALA A 137 -5.74 -3.13 12.16
CA ALA A 137 -4.43 -2.71 12.65
C ALA A 137 -3.33 -3.10 11.64
N PHE A 138 -2.18 -2.40 11.68
CA PHE A 138 -1.00 -2.81 10.94
C PHE A 138 -0.46 -4.15 11.44
N ALA A 139 -0.16 -5.04 10.52
CA ALA A 139 0.49 -6.33 10.77
C ALA A 139 1.67 -6.53 9.82
N ASN A 140 2.65 -7.33 10.21
CA ASN A 140 3.79 -7.66 9.36
C ASN A 140 3.31 -8.36 8.10
N VAL A 141 3.74 -7.86 6.92
CA VAL A 141 3.37 -8.49 5.63
C VAL A 141 3.97 -9.87 5.49
N LEU A 142 5.25 -10.03 5.86
CA LEU A 142 6.00 -11.28 5.96
C LEU A 142 7.04 -11.10 7.06
N VAL A 143 7.40 -12.17 7.77
CA VAL A 143 8.48 -12.13 8.78
C VAL A 143 9.82 -11.75 8.14
N SER A 144 10.05 -12.14 6.87
CA SER A 144 11.27 -11.85 6.11
C SER A 144 11.26 -10.50 5.37
N ALA A 145 10.20 -9.70 5.47
CA ALA A 145 10.14 -8.37 4.82
C ALA A 145 10.88 -7.32 5.68
N THR A 146 12.19 -7.52 5.83
CA THR A 146 13.09 -6.76 6.73
C THR A 146 14.10 -5.89 5.97
N THR A 147 13.97 -5.80 4.65
CA THR A 147 14.84 -4.97 3.81
C THR A 147 14.32 -3.54 3.72
N GLN A 148 15.19 -2.61 3.35
CA GLN A 148 14.83 -1.21 3.12
C GLN A 148 13.75 -1.04 2.05
N LEU A 149 13.79 -1.89 1.03
CA LEU A 149 12.79 -1.97 -0.05
C LEU A 149 11.90 -3.19 0.14
N TYR A 150 10.66 -3.09 -0.31
CA TYR A 150 9.70 -4.19 -0.31
C TYR A 150 8.98 -4.27 -1.65
N THR A 151 8.89 -5.48 -2.18
CA THR A 151 8.08 -5.80 -3.35
C THR A 151 6.93 -6.69 -2.89
N PRO A 152 5.67 -6.24 -3.00
CA PRO A 152 4.53 -7.10 -2.75
C PRO A 152 4.56 -8.35 -3.63
N THR A 153 4.11 -9.48 -3.12
CA THR A 153 4.15 -10.77 -3.82
C THR A 153 2.77 -11.35 -4.12
N ALA A 154 1.71 -10.70 -3.63
CA ALA A 154 0.33 -11.12 -3.83
C ALA A 154 -0.49 -9.99 -4.42
N GLY A 155 -1.45 -10.34 -5.28
CA GLY A 155 -2.41 -9.40 -5.83
C GLY A 155 -3.34 -8.85 -4.74
N LEU A 156 -3.76 -7.60 -4.89
CA LEU A 156 -4.65 -6.91 -3.97
C LEU A 156 -6.06 -6.86 -4.53
N THR A 157 -7.05 -7.07 -3.67
CA THR A 157 -8.48 -6.94 -4.01
C THR A 157 -9.18 -5.83 -3.21
N THR A 158 -8.46 -5.18 -2.30
CA THR A 158 -8.96 -4.07 -1.47
C THR A 158 -7.85 -3.06 -1.24
N THR A 159 -8.23 -1.78 -1.13
CA THR A 159 -7.30 -0.70 -0.79
C THR A 159 -6.47 -1.07 0.44
N THR A 160 -5.16 -1.02 0.29
CA THR A 160 -4.20 -1.47 1.29
C THR A 160 -3.19 -0.37 1.61
N PHE A 161 -2.92 -0.20 2.89
CA PHE A 161 -1.97 0.76 3.42
C PHE A 161 -0.71 0.05 3.85
N TYR A 162 0.45 0.58 3.50
CA TYR A 162 1.75 0.05 3.86
C TYR A 162 2.56 1.08 4.63
N ARG A 163 3.39 0.61 5.54
CA ARG A 163 4.44 1.38 6.20
C ARG A 163 5.65 0.51 6.47
N ARG A 164 6.79 1.14 6.68
CA ARG A 164 8.01 0.49 7.11
C ARG A 164 8.29 0.86 8.56
N LEU A 165 8.30 -0.11 9.48
CA LEU A 165 8.89 0.07 10.80
C LEU A 165 10.41 0.16 10.66
N VAL A 166 11.00 1.03 11.45
CA VAL A 166 12.43 1.30 11.52
C VAL A 166 12.85 1.04 12.94
N TYR A 167 13.88 0.22 13.11
CA TYR A 167 14.46 -0.09 14.38
C TYR A 167 15.89 0.42 14.43
N SER A 168 16.27 1.07 15.52
CA SER A 168 17.65 1.40 15.87
C SER A 168 18.10 0.51 17.02
N ASN A 169 19.17 -0.25 16.85
CA ASN A 169 19.72 -1.14 17.86
C ASN A 169 21.04 -0.57 18.38
N TYR A 170 21.04 -0.05 19.59
CA TYR A 170 22.22 0.53 20.23
C TYR A 170 22.33 0.09 21.69
N GLY A 171 23.51 -0.34 22.12
CA GLY A 171 23.76 -0.78 23.50
C GLY A 171 22.83 -1.89 24.00
N GLY A 172 22.29 -2.73 23.09
CA GLY A 172 21.32 -3.79 23.42
C GLY A 172 19.87 -3.33 23.51
N LYS A 173 19.61 -2.03 23.47
CA LYS A 173 18.24 -1.45 23.42
C LYS A 173 17.80 -1.28 21.96
N GLN A 174 16.59 -1.72 21.65
CA GLN A 174 15.93 -1.45 20.37
C GLN A 174 14.90 -0.33 20.54
N CYS A 175 14.99 0.67 19.67
CA CYS A 175 14.00 1.75 19.54
C CYS A 175 13.30 1.64 18.21
N GLU A 176 12.02 2.03 18.16
CA GLU A 176 11.14 1.84 17.00
C GLU A 176 10.49 3.16 16.59
N GLU A 177 10.45 3.39 15.28
CA GLU A 177 9.64 4.41 14.63
C GLU A 177 9.04 3.87 13.32
N SER A 178 8.14 4.64 12.71
CA SER A 178 7.56 4.26 11.42
C SER A 178 7.78 5.33 10.37
N SER A 179 8.01 4.89 9.12
CA SER A 179 7.95 5.77 7.94
C SER A 179 6.55 6.37 7.76
N ASN A 180 6.42 7.25 6.76
CA ASN A 180 5.11 7.62 6.22
C ASN A 180 4.33 6.38 5.76
N ILE A 181 2.99 6.54 5.70
CA ILE A 181 2.08 5.54 5.15
C ILE A 181 1.95 5.77 3.64
N VAL A 182 1.98 4.68 2.88
CA VAL A 182 1.70 4.62 1.45
C VAL A 182 0.40 3.88 1.24
N GLN A 183 -0.52 4.44 0.45
CA GLN A 183 -1.81 3.85 0.11
C GLN A 183 -1.78 3.33 -1.32
N ILE A 184 -2.24 2.10 -1.53
CA ILE A 184 -2.50 1.51 -2.85
C ILE A 184 -4.00 1.35 -2.98
N ASP A 185 -4.59 2.09 -3.90
CA ASP A 185 -6.01 1.99 -4.23
C ASP A 185 -6.25 0.85 -5.22
N ILE A 186 -7.42 0.22 -5.11
CA ILE A 186 -7.83 -0.85 -6.02
C ILE A 186 -8.93 -0.33 -6.91
N GLU A 187 -8.77 -0.57 -8.21
CA GLU A 187 -9.81 -0.32 -9.20
C GLU A 187 -10.26 -1.64 -9.81
N ASP A 188 -11.57 -1.88 -9.75
CA ASP A 188 -12.15 -3.04 -10.41
C ASP A 188 -12.22 -2.80 -11.93
N PRO A 189 -11.95 -3.83 -12.75
CA PRO A 189 -12.17 -3.74 -14.18
C PRO A 189 -13.63 -3.34 -14.49
N PRO A 190 -13.88 -2.53 -15.53
CA PRO A 190 -15.24 -2.13 -15.89
C PRO A 190 -16.08 -3.35 -16.25
N ALA A 191 -17.35 -3.34 -15.87
CA ALA A 191 -18.30 -4.32 -16.39
C ALA A 191 -18.44 -4.11 -17.91
N THR A 192 -18.11 -5.12 -18.70
CA THR A 192 -18.08 -5.00 -20.17
C THR A 192 -19.14 -5.88 -20.82
N GLY A 193 -19.99 -5.27 -21.62
CA GLY A 193 -20.98 -5.92 -22.47
C GLY A 193 -20.82 -5.55 -23.93
N LEU A 194 -21.45 -6.31 -24.82
CA LEU A 194 -21.48 -6.07 -26.27
C LEU A 194 -22.90 -6.26 -26.78
N GLN A 195 -23.38 -5.32 -27.61
CA GLN A 195 -24.68 -5.34 -28.22
C GLN A 195 -24.56 -5.05 -29.73
N VAL A 196 -25.52 -5.56 -30.53
CA VAL A 196 -25.73 -5.12 -31.91
C VAL A 196 -26.63 -3.89 -31.91
N SER A 197 -26.34 -2.94 -32.78
CA SER A 197 -27.12 -1.71 -32.94
C SER A 197 -28.61 -2.01 -33.19
N GLY A 198 -29.48 -1.27 -32.48
CA GLY A 198 -30.92 -1.54 -32.46
C GLY A 198 -31.39 -2.27 -31.20
N GLY A 199 -30.49 -2.67 -30.32
CA GLY A 199 -30.81 -3.18 -28.95
C GLY A 199 -31.41 -4.59 -28.91
N ALA A 200 -31.52 -5.27 -30.07
CA ALA A 200 -32.20 -6.57 -30.13
C ALA A 200 -31.37 -7.76 -29.68
N VAL A 201 -30.04 -7.65 -29.69
CA VAL A 201 -29.13 -8.77 -29.36
C VAL A 201 -27.99 -8.32 -28.49
N THR A 202 -27.88 -8.97 -27.31
CA THR A 202 -26.82 -8.74 -26.34
C THR A 202 -25.98 -10.02 -26.18
N ALA A 203 -24.65 -9.88 -26.12
CA ALA A 203 -23.74 -11.01 -25.87
C ALA A 203 -24.00 -11.70 -24.50
N PRO A 204 -23.85 -13.03 -24.37
CA PRO A 204 -23.49 -13.96 -25.45
C PRO A 204 -24.67 -14.29 -26.37
N ALA A 205 -24.49 -14.26 -27.71
CA ALA A 205 -25.55 -14.51 -28.67
C ALA A 205 -25.00 -14.94 -30.03
N THR A 206 -25.89 -15.50 -30.87
CA THR A 206 -25.66 -15.66 -32.29
C THR A 206 -26.53 -14.66 -33.06
N VAL A 207 -25.91 -13.92 -33.98
CA VAL A 207 -26.60 -12.93 -34.84
C VAL A 207 -26.57 -13.39 -36.28
N THR A 208 -27.75 -13.44 -36.91
CA THR A 208 -27.90 -13.77 -38.35
C THR A 208 -28.00 -12.48 -39.13
N ILE A 209 -27.15 -12.32 -40.16
CA ILE A 209 -27.06 -11.15 -41.02
C ILE A 209 -27.02 -11.58 -42.49
N CYS A 210 -27.36 -10.69 -43.42
CA CYS A 210 -27.15 -10.93 -44.84
C CYS A 210 -25.66 -10.80 -45.20
N VAL A 211 -25.21 -11.54 -46.21
CA VAL A 211 -23.85 -11.44 -46.73
C VAL A 211 -23.56 -9.99 -47.18
N GLY A 212 -22.48 -9.38 -46.63
CA GLY A 212 -22.07 -8.01 -46.94
C GLY A 212 -22.86 -6.92 -46.21
N GLU A 213 -23.80 -7.27 -45.34
CA GLU A 213 -24.50 -6.32 -44.46
C GLU A 213 -23.54 -5.64 -43.49
N SER A 214 -23.72 -4.31 -43.34
CA SER A 214 -22.96 -3.55 -42.33
C SER A 214 -23.65 -3.64 -40.98
N VAL A 215 -22.90 -4.13 -39.97
CA VAL A 215 -23.37 -4.27 -38.59
C VAL A 215 -22.59 -3.32 -37.71
N THR A 216 -23.30 -2.63 -36.83
CA THR A 216 -22.67 -1.83 -35.76
C THR A 216 -22.76 -2.54 -34.43
N PHE A 217 -21.62 -2.77 -33.81
CA PHE A 217 -21.50 -3.30 -32.49
C PHE A 217 -21.27 -2.15 -31.49
N ASN A 218 -21.96 -2.19 -30.34
CA ASN A 218 -21.87 -1.18 -29.31
C ASN A 218 -21.35 -1.84 -28.04
N ALA A 219 -20.22 -1.34 -27.52
CA ALA A 219 -19.77 -1.67 -26.18
C ALA A 219 -20.70 -1.06 -25.14
N THR A 220 -21.03 -1.81 -24.11
CA THR A 220 -21.82 -1.35 -22.96
C THR A 220 -21.06 -1.56 -21.68
N GLY A 221 -21.38 -0.80 -20.63
CA GLY A 221 -20.72 -0.86 -19.32
C GLY A 221 -19.89 0.39 -19.03
N GLY A 222 -18.98 0.29 -18.08
CA GLY A 222 -18.30 1.43 -17.47
C GLY A 222 -16.94 1.83 -18.07
N GLY A 223 -16.53 1.29 -19.22
CA GLY A 223 -15.24 1.61 -19.85
C GLY A 223 -15.17 3.03 -20.39
N VAL A 224 -13.99 3.63 -20.39
CA VAL A 224 -13.69 4.94 -21.01
C VAL A 224 -12.98 4.81 -22.35
N GLU A 225 -12.34 3.67 -22.60
CA GLU A 225 -11.75 3.30 -23.89
C GLU A 225 -12.08 1.85 -24.23
N PHE A 226 -12.03 1.54 -25.52
CA PHE A 226 -12.50 0.28 -26.07
C PHE A 226 -11.56 -0.22 -27.17
N LEU A 227 -11.42 -1.55 -27.26
CA LEU A 227 -10.75 -2.24 -28.35
C LEU A 227 -11.62 -3.44 -28.79
N PHE A 228 -12.03 -3.45 -30.04
CA PHE A 228 -12.86 -4.53 -30.61
C PHE A 228 -11.96 -5.61 -31.21
N TYR A 229 -12.42 -6.85 -31.13
CA TYR A 229 -11.72 -8.02 -31.65
C TYR A 229 -12.66 -8.83 -32.57
N LYS A 230 -12.08 -9.35 -33.65
CA LYS A 230 -12.67 -10.39 -34.48
C LYS A 230 -11.78 -11.62 -34.48
N ASP A 231 -12.32 -12.75 -34.04
CA ASP A 231 -11.60 -14.02 -33.93
C ASP A 231 -10.28 -13.89 -33.14
N ASN A 232 -10.35 -13.15 -32.02
CA ASN A 232 -9.22 -12.77 -31.14
C ASN A 232 -8.16 -11.84 -31.75
N ASN A 233 -8.38 -11.35 -32.97
CA ASN A 233 -7.50 -10.34 -33.59
C ASN A 233 -8.09 -8.94 -33.40
N PRO A 234 -7.28 -7.95 -32.95
CA PRO A 234 -7.77 -6.60 -32.74
C PRO A 234 -8.20 -5.92 -34.05
N LEU A 235 -9.30 -5.20 -33.99
CA LEU A 235 -9.84 -4.41 -35.09
C LEU A 235 -9.49 -2.92 -34.87
N GLY A 236 -8.26 -2.54 -35.18
CA GLY A 236 -7.76 -1.19 -35.02
C GLY A 236 -6.96 -1.01 -33.73
N VAL A 237 -7.09 0.18 -33.12
CA VAL A 237 -6.38 0.58 -31.90
C VAL A 237 -7.38 0.94 -30.81
N ARG A 238 -6.96 0.86 -29.59
CA ARG A 238 -7.69 1.31 -28.41
C ARG A 238 -8.13 2.78 -28.58
N SER A 239 -9.40 3.08 -28.35
CA SER A 239 -9.97 4.42 -28.53
C SER A 239 -11.16 4.67 -27.60
N GLY A 240 -11.56 5.94 -27.46
CA GLY A 240 -12.78 6.32 -26.74
C GLY A 240 -14.09 5.97 -27.46
N SER A 241 -14.04 5.40 -28.71
CA SER A 241 -15.24 5.02 -29.42
C SER A 241 -15.80 3.69 -28.89
N SER A 242 -17.01 3.73 -28.36
CA SER A 242 -17.76 2.54 -27.93
C SER A 242 -18.42 1.77 -29.09
N ASN A 243 -18.27 2.22 -30.34
CA ASN A 243 -18.96 1.66 -31.48
C ASN A 243 -17.97 1.18 -32.54
N LEU A 244 -18.29 0.03 -33.17
CA LEU A 244 -17.59 -0.53 -34.31
C LEU A 244 -18.60 -0.86 -35.40
N ALA A 245 -18.51 -0.24 -36.58
CA ALA A 245 -19.25 -0.62 -37.78
C ALA A 245 -18.36 -1.47 -38.70
N THR A 246 -18.86 -2.60 -39.18
CA THR A 246 -18.13 -3.48 -40.09
C THR A 246 -19.09 -4.29 -40.98
N SER A 247 -18.70 -4.50 -42.25
CA SER A 247 -19.43 -5.34 -43.22
C SER A 247 -18.64 -6.59 -43.65
N ALA A 248 -17.38 -6.72 -43.22
CA ALA A 248 -16.50 -7.86 -43.55
C ALA A 248 -16.70 -9.04 -42.57
N LEU A 249 -17.96 -9.50 -42.46
CA LEU A 249 -18.35 -10.59 -41.56
C LEU A 249 -18.77 -11.82 -42.34
N ILE A 250 -18.35 -13.00 -41.86
CA ILE A 250 -18.73 -14.32 -42.39
C ILE A 250 -19.22 -15.20 -41.27
N THR A 251 -19.95 -16.28 -41.60
CA THR A 251 -20.40 -17.28 -40.66
C THR A 251 -19.22 -17.83 -39.87
N GLY A 252 -19.37 -17.86 -38.54
CA GLY A 252 -18.38 -18.34 -37.58
C GLY A 252 -17.50 -17.24 -36.97
N ASN A 253 -17.48 -16.00 -37.54
CA ASN A 253 -16.74 -14.92 -36.87
C ASN A 253 -17.26 -14.67 -35.44
N ARG A 254 -16.35 -14.39 -34.55
CA ARG A 254 -16.59 -14.08 -33.13
C ARG A 254 -16.17 -12.67 -32.85
N ILE A 255 -17.11 -11.86 -32.38
CA ILE A 255 -16.84 -10.45 -32.02
C ILE A 255 -16.93 -10.29 -30.54
N LYS A 256 -15.92 -9.65 -29.95
CA LYS A 256 -15.90 -9.20 -28.54
C LYS A 256 -15.26 -7.84 -28.44
N VAL A 257 -15.47 -7.16 -27.33
CA VAL A 257 -14.84 -5.89 -27.00
C VAL A 257 -14.11 -6.01 -25.66
N GLU A 258 -12.97 -5.38 -25.58
CA GLU A 258 -12.25 -5.11 -24.33
C GLU A 258 -12.52 -3.67 -23.95
N SER A 259 -13.02 -3.43 -22.75
CA SER A 259 -13.25 -2.10 -22.18
C SER A 259 -12.19 -1.82 -21.13
N PHE A 260 -11.73 -0.58 -21.10
CA PHE A 260 -10.68 -0.12 -20.20
C PHE A 260 -11.21 0.99 -19.29
N SER A 261 -10.85 0.94 -18.01
CA SER A 261 -11.07 2.03 -17.07
C SER A 261 -10.04 3.15 -17.27
N ALA A 262 -10.19 4.26 -16.53
CA ALA A 262 -9.23 5.37 -16.55
C ALA A 262 -7.84 4.99 -16.04
N ALA A 263 -7.74 4.06 -15.09
CA ALA A 263 -6.46 3.52 -14.60
C ALA A 263 -5.88 2.43 -15.51
N GLY A 264 -6.60 2.03 -16.57
CA GLY A 264 -6.17 1.02 -17.54
C GLY A 264 -6.59 -0.40 -17.21
N CYS A 265 -7.38 -0.60 -16.17
CA CYS A 265 -7.95 -1.91 -15.85
C CYS A 265 -8.94 -2.35 -16.91
N SER A 266 -8.85 -3.59 -17.38
CA SER A 266 -9.67 -4.05 -18.48
C SER A 266 -10.47 -5.31 -18.21
N SER A 267 -11.55 -5.47 -18.93
CA SER A 267 -12.32 -6.72 -19.03
C SER A 267 -12.85 -6.92 -20.44
N PHE A 268 -13.12 -8.19 -20.78
CA PHE A 268 -13.73 -8.57 -22.05
C PHE A 268 -15.23 -8.75 -21.90
N SER A 269 -15.98 -8.38 -22.96
CA SER A 269 -17.36 -8.81 -23.11
C SER A 269 -17.45 -10.31 -23.37
N PRO A 270 -18.61 -10.94 -23.14
CA PRO A 270 -18.98 -12.17 -23.84
C PRO A 270 -18.95 -11.97 -25.34
N GLU A 271 -18.87 -13.06 -26.11
CA GLU A 271 -18.78 -13.02 -27.58
C GLU A 271 -20.15 -12.97 -28.23
N ILE A 272 -20.24 -12.30 -29.42
CA ILE A 272 -21.30 -12.45 -30.40
C ILE A 272 -20.75 -13.29 -31.54
N VAL A 273 -21.46 -14.37 -31.88
CA VAL A 273 -21.15 -15.26 -33.02
C VAL A 273 -21.98 -14.83 -34.24
N ILE A 274 -21.33 -14.70 -35.39
CA ILE A 274 -21.98 -14.30 -36.63
C ILE A 274 -22.41 -15.53 -37.40
N GLN A 275 -23.63 -15.49 -37.94
CA GLN A 275 -24.15 -16.39 -38.97
C GLN A 275 -24.60 -15.56 -40.16
N THR A 276 -24.13 -15.88 -41.37
CA THR A 276 -24.53 -15.18 -42.58
C THR A 276 -25.50 -16.02 -43.39
N VAL A 277 -26.45 -15.35 -44.03
CA VAL A 277 -27.39 -15.91 -45.03
C VAL A 277 -27.23 -15.18 -46.36
N ASP A 278 -27.43 -15.89 -47.44
CA ASP A 278 -27.33 -15.30 -48.77
C ASP A 278 -28.46 -14.29 -49.00
N ASN A 279 -28.18 -13.26 -49.79
CA ASN A 279 -29.18 -12.30 -50.20
C ASN A 279 -30.17 -12.95 -51.14
N PRO A 280 -31.51 -12.68 -51.04
CA PRO A 280 -32.49 -13.23 -51.94
C PRO A 280 -32.22 -12.77 -53.36
N VAL A 281 -32.21 -13.72 -54.30
CA VAL A 281 -32.14 -13.42 -55.75
C VAL A 281 -33.55 -13.17 -56.24
N ILE A 282 -33.84 -11.93 -56.70
CA ILE A 282 -35.09 -11.56 -57.24
C ILE A 282 -34.93 -11.51 -58.76
N SER A 283 -35.66 -12.36 -59.52
CA SER A 283 -35.78 -12.29 -60.99
C SER A 283 -37.11 -11.70 -61.40
N LEU A 284 -37.10 -10.64 -62.22
CA LEU A 284 -38.28 -10.08 -62.77
C LEU A 284 -38.44 -10.69 -64.17
N THR A 285 -39.52 -11.45 -64.40
CA THR A 285 -39.93 -11.89 -65.74
C THR A 285 -41.09 -11.02 -66.19
N SER A 286 -40.95 -10.27 -67.33
CA SER A 286 -42.05 -9.59 -67.97
C SER A 286 -42.60 -10.48 -69.02
N THR A 287 -43.88 -10.81 -68.95
CA THR A 287 -44.65 -11.32 -70.13
C THR A 287 -45.04 -10.13 -70.96
N ALA A 288 -44.26 -9.84 -71.97
CA ALA A 288 -44.73 -8.88 -73.02
C ALA A 288 -45.95 -9.46 -73.71
N PHE A 289 -47.06 -8.76 -73.59
CA PHE A 289 -48.19 -9.05 -74.48
C PHE A 289 -47.81 -8.62 -75.92
N ALA A 290 -47.76 -9.60 -76.85
CA ALA A 290 -47.63 -9.30 -78.26
C ALA A 290 -48.91 -8.63 -78.68
N SER A 291 -48.86 -7.34 -79.01
CA SER A 291 -49.95 -6.65 -79.66
C SER A 291 -49.98 -7.13 -81.10
N SER A 292 -50.95 -7.92 -81.45
CA SER A 292 -51.26 -8.23 -82.88
C SER A 292 -51.79 -6.98 -83.57
N ALA A 293 -50.92 -6.31 -84.30
CA ALA A 293 -51.41 -5.31 -85.25
C ALA A 293 -52.12 -6.04 -86.42
N SER A 294 -53.42 -5.98 -86.43
CA SER A 294 -54.22 -6.35 -87.63
C SER A 294 -54.14 -5.20 -88.62
N SER A 295 -53.44 -5.40 -89.74
CA SER A 295 -53.52 -4.56 -90.91
C SER A 295 -54.75 -4.96 -91.72
N SER A 296 -55.63 -4.03 -92.00
CA SER A 296 -56.64 -4.06 -93.00
C SER A 296 -56.23 -3.19 -94.19
#